data_25ecf223c7ee03b01cca12daf967d291
#
_entry.id   25ecf223c7ee03b01cca12daf967d291
#
_cell.length_a   1.000
_cell.length_b   1.000
_cell.length_c   1.000
_cell.angle_alpha   90.00
_cell.angle_beta   90.00
_cell.angle_gamma   90.00
#
_symmetry.space_group_name_H-M   'P 1'
#
loop_
_entity.id
_entity.type
_entity.pdbx_description
1 polymer ?
#
loop_
_entity_poly.entity_id
_entity_poly.type
_entity_poly.pdbx_seq_one_letter_code
_entity_poly.pdbx_strand_id
1 'polypeptide(L)' 'MTETELKDFKDGTYDALLYGIRSETNKSHYYKQGYDFGLVLFSDQIDQEVENA' A
#
# COMPACT_ATOMS: atom_id res chain seq x y z
N MET A 1 1.54 -15.24 -8.87
CA MET A 1 2.49 -14.35 -8.18
C MET A 1 3.44 -15.18 -7.36
N THR A 2 4.76 -14.97 -7.48
CA THR A 2 5.77 -15.69 -6.68
C THR A 2 5.79 -15.16 -5.25
N GLU A 3 6.50 -15.87 -4.36
CA GLU A 3 6.66 -15.41 -2.98
C GLU A 3 7.34 -14.04 -2.90
N THR A 4 8.37 -13.84 -3.72
CA THR A 4 9.09 -12.55 -3.76
C THR A 4 8.17 -11.43 -4.25
N GLU A 5 7.39 -11.69 -5.28
CA GLU A 5 6.43 -10.73 -5.82
C GLU A 5 5.37 -10.37 -4.79
N LEU A 6 4.84 -11.38 -4.10
CA LEU A 6 3.85 -11.18 -3.05
C LEU A 6 4.44 -10.37 -1.90
N LYS A 7 5.68 -10.66 -1.52
CA LYS A 7 6.36 -9.90 -0.46
C LYS A 7 6.50 -8.44 -0.86
N ASP A 8 6.92 -8.17 -2.09
CA ASP A 8 7.05 -6.79 -2.59
C ASP A 8 5.70 -6.07 -2.56
N PHE A 9 4.64 -6.74 -2.98
CA PHE A 9 3.29 -6.19 -2.94
C PHE A 9 2.88 -5.85 -1.51
N LYS A 10 3.10 -6.77 -0.58
CA LYS A 10 2.77 -6.54 0.85
C LYS A 10 3.59 -5.39 1.43
N ASP A 11 4.88 -5.34 1.11
CA ASP A 11 5.74 -4.26 1.60
C ASP A 11 5.24 -2.90 1.12
N GLY A 12 4.84 -2.81 -0.15
CA GLY A 12 4.26 -1.58 -0.69
C GLY A 12 2.98 -1.19 0.03
N THR A 13 2.09 -2.14 0.22
CA THR A 13 0.82 -1.92 0.92
C THR A 13 1.05 -1.41 2.34
N TYR A 14 1.96 -2.06 3.08
CA TYR A 14 2.27 -1.63 4.45
C TYR A 14 2.91 -0.25 4.49
N ASP A 15 3.84 0.03 3.57
CA ASP A 15 4.47 1.34 3.53
C ASP A 15 3.44 2.45 3.31
N ALA A 16 2.46 2.21 2.45
CA ALA A 16 1.40 3.18 2.20
C ALA A 16 0.49 3.35 3.41
N LEU A 17 0.07 2.24 4.03
CA LEU A 17 -0.89 2.27 5.13
C LEU A 17 -0.27 2.78 6.43
N LEU A 18 0.97 2.39 6.73
CA LEU A 18 1.59 2.66 8.02
C LEU A 18 2.40 3.95 8.03
N TYR A 19 3.07 4.26 6.94
CA TYR A 19 4.03 5.36 6.90
C TYR A 19 3.68 6.44 5.88
N GLY A 20 2.98 6.07 4.81
CA GLY A 20 2.71 6.98 3.70
C GLY A 20 3.97 7.41 2.96
N ILE A 21 5.08 6.66 3.12
CA ILE A 21 6.37 6.97 2.53
C ILE A 21 6.78 5.81 1.62
N ARG A 22 7.03 6.12 0.35
CA ARG A 22 7.43 5.14 -0.65
C ARG A 22 8.92 4.83 -0.52
N SER A 23 9.27 3.55 -0.59
CA SER A 23 10.67 3.14 -0.61
C SER A 23 11.36 3.64 -1.87
N GLU A 24 12.52 4.27 -1.72
CA GLU A 24 13.34 4.72 -2.84
C GLU A 24 14.19 3.58 -3.41
N THR A 25 14.42 2.54 -2.64
CA THR A 25 15.30 1.43 -3.03
C THR A 25 14.55 0.29 -3.71
N ASN A 26 13.30 0.05 -3.36
CA ASN A 26 12.52 -1.03 -3.96
C ASN A 26 11.88 -0.54 -5.27
N LYS A 27 12.42 -0.99 -6.39
CA LYS A 27 11.96 -0.63 -7.73
C LYS A 27 11.00 -1.65 -8.33
N SER A 28 10.59 -2.65 -7.57
CA SER A 28 9.71 -3.70 -8.04
C SER A 28 8.37 -3.14 -8.52
N HIS A 29 7.89 -3.67 -9.65
CA HIS A 29 6.57 -3.35 -10.17
C HIS A 29 5.48 -3.72 -9.16
N TYR A 30 5.65 -4.85 -8.49
CA TYR A 30 4.68 -5.32 -7.50
C TYR A 30 4.67 -4.44 -6.24
N TYR A 31 5.82 -3.90 -5.86
CA TYR A 31 5.88 -2.93 -4.76
C TYR A 31 5.04 -1.70 -5.09
N LYS A 32 5.19 -1.17 -6.30
CA LYS A 32 4.43 0.01 -6.73
C LYS A 32 2.93 -0.26 -6.72
N GLN A 33 2.53 -1.42 -7.23
CA GLN A 33 1.12 -1.81 -7.22
C GLN A 33 0.59 -1.96 -5.78
N GLY A 34 1.38 -2.55 -4.90
CA GLY A 34 1.02 -2.69 -3.50
C GLY A 34 0.88 -1.35 -2.80
N TYR A 35 1.79 -0.43 -3.08
CA TYR A 35 1.74 0.92 -2.53
C TYR A 35 0.47 1.64 -2.97
N ASP A 36 0.13 1.58 -4.26
CA ASP A 36 -1.09 2.19 -4.78
C ASP A 36 -2.33 1.56 -4.14
N PHE A 37 -2.34 0.24 -3.97
CA PHE A 37 -3.42 -0.46 -3.29
C PHE A 37 -3.56 0.00 -1.84
N GLY A 38 -2.45 0.17 -1.14
CA GLY A 38 -2.45 0.67 0.23
C GLY A 38 -3.03 2.07 0.35
N LEU A 39 -2.73 2.94 -0.62
CA LEU A 39 -3.31 4.29 -0.64
C LEU A 39 -4.82 4.25 -0.83
N VAL A 40 -5.32 3.35 -1.67
CA VAL A 40 -6.76 3.17 -1.86
C VAL A 40 -7.43 2.71 -0.57
N LEU A 41 -6.83 1.73 0.12
CA LEU A 41 -7.35 1.26 1.41
C LEU A 41 -7.36 2.36 2.46
N PHE A 42 -6.33 3.18 2.49
CA PHE A 42 -6.27 4.31 3.41
C PHE A 42 -7.38 5.31 3.15
N SER A 43 -7.62 5.66 1.88
CA SER A 43 -8.72 6.53 1.49
C SER A 43 -10.07 5.98 1.91
N ASP A 44 -10.29 4.68 1.69
CA ASP A 44 -11.55 4.03 2.05
C ASP A 44 -11.80 4.11 3.56
N GLN A 45 -10.76 3.94 4.38
CA GLN A 45 -10.89 4.06 5.83
C GLN A 45 -11.28 5.48 6.23
N ILE A 46 -10.67 6.49 5.64
CA ILE A 46 -10.99 7.89 5.91
C ILE A 46 -12.44 8.18 5.53
N ASP A 47 -12.88 7.72 4.36
CA ASP A 47 -14.24 7.91 3.89
C ASP A 47 -15.25 7.26 4.82
N GLN A 48 -14.96 6.06 5.33
CA GLN A 48 -15.82 5.37 6.28
C GLN A 48 -15.92 6.13 7.60
N GLU A 49 -14.83 6.68 8.09
CA GLU A 49 -14.83 7.47 9.31
C GLU A 49 -15.70 8.71 9.16
N VAL A 50 -15.62 9.38 8.00
CA VAL A 50 -16.43 10.56 7.71
C VAL A 50 -17.93 10.19 7.68
N GLU A 51 -18.27 9.06 7.07
CA GLU A 51 -19.66 8.60 6.99
C GLU A 51 -20.23 8.26 8.36
N ASN A 52 -19.40 7.76 9.25
CA ASN A 52 -19.82 7.37 10.59
C ASN A 52 -19.85 8.54 11.58
N ALA A 53 -19.31 9.65 11.20
CA ALA A 53 -19.31 10.84 12.03
C ALA A 53 -20.59 11.62 11.86
#